data_b1a7a4b665847fbe7099e34746ef195b
#
_entry.id   b1a7a4b665847fbe7099e34746ef195b
#
_cell.length_a   1.000
_cell.length_b   1.000
_cell.length_c   1.000
_cell.angle_alpha   90.00
_cell.angle_beta   90.00
_cell.angle_gamma   90.00
#
_symmetry.space_group_name_H-M   'P 1'
#
loop_
_entity.id
_entity.type
_entity.pdbx_description
1 polymer ?
#
loop_
_entity_poly.entity_id
_entity_poly.type
_entity_poly.pdbx_seq_one_letter_code
_entity_poly.pdbx_strand_id
1 'polypeptide(L)'
;SFFVLHLCVCHKQDKNMNSKELQLLVRCGETSTVQFKERFSNQDSIAAEMVAMSNARGGMILFGIKDKTGEVVGLSYQEIQQINSMLANVATNLLRPVIYIQTETVIIEDRSILVAHIDEGDNKPYKDLSGVIWTKQGADKRKVMENSEIVRLFQCSGMMYADEQPIPFTSDKDINSSV
;
A
#
# COMPACT_ATOMS: atom_id res chain seq x y z
N SER A 1 16.49 2.77 22.99
CA SER A 1 16.42 3.04 21.56
C SER A 1 15.91 1.88 20.70
N PHE A 2 15.57 0.73 21.29
CA PHE A 2 15.10 -0.49 20.60
C PHE A 2 13.55 -0.64 20.59
N PHE A 3 12.83 0.28 21.20
CA PHE A 3 11.37 0.16 21.39
C PHE A 3 10.52 0.74 20.25
N VAL A 4 11.10 1.52 19.36
CA VAL A 4 10.36 2.21 18.27
C VAL A 4 10.18 1.35 17.02
N LEU A 5 11.01 0.32 16.84
CA LEU A 5 10.97 -0.51 15.62
C LEU A 5 9.91 -1.62 15.62
N HIS A 6 9.24 -1.87 16.73
CA HIS A 6 8.30 -3.02 16.85
C HIS A 6 6.83 -2.65 16.68
N LEU A 7 6.51 -1.36 16.53
CA LEU A 7 5.13 -0.88 16.33
C LEU A 7 4.67 -0.87 14.86
N CYS A 8 5.52 -1.30 13.93
CA CYS A 8 5.24 -1.29 12.49
C CYS A 8 4.81 -2.65 11.94
N VAL A 9 4.45 -3.63 12.78
CA VAL A 9 4.08 -4.98 12.33
C VAL A 9 2.61 -5.25 12.66
N CYS A 10 1.82 -5.22 11.58
CA CYS A 10 0.63 -6.03 11.37
C CYS A 10 -0.40 -6.05 12.51
N HIS A 11 -1.36 -5.13 12.48
CA HIS A 11 -2.64 -5.38 13.12
C HIS A 11 -3.78 -5.04 12.15
N LYS A 12 -4.38 -6.08 11.57
CA LYS A 12 -5.78 -6.06 11.17
C LYS A 12 -6.61 -5.93 12.45
N GLN A 13 -6.76 -4.71 12.93
CA GLN A 13 -7.74 -4.36 13.95
C GLN A 13 -8.22 -2.95 13.63
N ASP A 14 -9.54 -2.74 13.69
CA ASP A 14 -10.24 -1.47 13.68
C ASP A 14 -9.69 -0.54 14.79
N LYS A 15 -8.52 0.02 14.58
CA LYS A 15 -7.90 0.92 15.53
C LYS A 15 -7.83 2.28 14.86
N ASN A 16 -8.85 3.11 15.10
CA ASN A 16 -8.79 4.52 14.76
C ASN A 16 -7.50 5.11 15.31
N MET A 17 -6.71 5.72 14.42
CA MET A 17 -5.45 6.37 14.78
C MET A 17 -5.74 7.53 15.71
N ASN A 18 -5.06 7.58 16.84
CA ASN A 18 -5.21 8.71 17.74
C ASN A 18 -4.27 9.87 17.36
N SER A 19 -4.59 11.07 17.85
CA SER A 19 -3.83 12.30 17.57
C SER A 19 -2.34 12.20 17.94
N LYS A 20 -2.00 11.52 19.04
CA LYS A 20 -0.60 11.36 19.48
C LYS A 20 0.20 10.45 18.56
N GLU A 21 -0.42 9.35 18.10
CA GLU A 21 0.19 8.43 17.15
C GLU A 21 0.46 9.14 15.81
N LEU A 22 -0.52 9.90 15.31
CA LEU A 22 -0.34 10.67 14.10
C LEU A 22 0.74 11.75 14.24
N GLN A 23 0.79 12.48 15.37
CA GLN A 23 1.87 13.44 15.63
C GLN A 23 3.25 12.79 15.62
N LEU A 24 3.37 11.57 16.16
CA LEU A 24 4.63 10.84 16.15
C LEU A 24 5.04 10.46 14.72
N LEU A 25 4.09 9.97 13.90
CA LEU A 25 4.34 9.66 12.50
C LEU A 25 4.79 10.89 11.71
N VAL A 26 4.13 12.03 11.92
CA VAL A 26 4.51 13.30 11.26
C VAL A 26 5.94 13.71 11.63
N ARG A 27 6.33 13.57 12.90
CA ARG A 27 7.70 13.85 13.35
C ARG A 27 8.75 12.90 12.79
N CYS A 28 8.40 11.64 12.57
CA CYS A 28 9.28 10.65 11.93
C CYS A 28 9.51 10.92 10.45
N GLY A 29 8.60 11.68 9.80
CA GLY A 29 8.68 12.00 8.39
C GLY A 29 8.18 10.88 7.47
N GLU A 30 8.33 11.10 6.16
CA GLU A 30 7.95 10.12 5.14
C GLU A 30 8.85 8.88 5.18
N THR A 31 8.22 7.72 4.97
CA THR A 31 8.88 6.41 4.98
C THR A 31 8.37 5.54 3.82
N SER A 32 8.80 4.29 3.77
CA SER A 32 8.24 3.33 2.81
C SER A 32 6.74 3.04 3.01
N THR A 33 6.20 3.33 4.19
CA THR A 33 4.81 3.08 4.57
C THR A 33 4.02 4.33 4.92
N VAL A 34 4.64 5.50 4.93
CA VAL A 34 3.99 6.78 5.24
C VAL A 34 4.36 7.82 4.20
N GLN A 35 3.35 8.40 3.56
CA GLN A 35 3.49 9.45 2.56
C GLN A 35 2.67 10.67 2.94
N PHE A 36 3.24 11.86 2.77
CA PHE A 36 2.55 13.13 3.01
C PHE A 36 2.05 13.74 1.72
N LYS A 37 0.90 14.38 1.79
CA LYS A 37 0.32 15.18 0.71
C LYS A 37 -0.39 16.39 1.29
N GLU A 38 -0.01 17.57 0.83
CA GLU A 38 -0.70 18.78 1.25
C GLU A 38 -2.16 18.78 0.78
N ARG A 39 -2.37 18.41 -0.48
CA ARG A 39 -3.66 18.31 -1.15
C ARG A 39 -3.68 17.13 -2.13
N PHE A 40 -4.86 16.79 -2.60
CA PHE A 40 -5.00 15.86 -3.71
C PHE A 40 -4.69 16.60 -5.02
N SER A 41 -3.52 16.33 -5.62
CA SER A 41 -3.04 17.10 -6.77
C SER A 41 -3.24 16.38 -8.11
N ASN A 42 -2.84 15.13 -8.21
CA ASN A 42 -2.81 14.38 -9.45
C ASN A 42 -3.23 12.92 -9.22
N GLN A 43 -4.27 12.49 -9.94
CA GLN A 43 -4.82 11.14 -9.81
C GLN A 43 -3.80 10.06 -10.16
N ASP A 44 -3.01 10.26 -11.23
CA ASP A 44 -2.00 9.27 -11.66
C ASP A 44 -0.87 9.14 -10.64
N SER A 45 -0.48 10.25 -10.02
CA SER A 45 0.54 10.22 -8.96
C SER A 45 0.04 9.49 -7.71
N ILE A 46 -1.21 9.69 -7.33
CA ILE A 46 -1.83 8.98 -6.21
C ILE A 46 -2.03 7.50 -6.56
N ALA A 47 -2.48 7.20 -7.79
CA ALA A 47 -2.59 5.83 -8.28
C ALA A 47 -1.25 5.08 -8.20
N ALA A 48 -0.18 5.70 -8.70
CA ALA A 48 1.17 5.13 -8.61
C ALA A 48 1.63 4.90 -7.17
N GLU A 49 1.28 5.80 -6.24
CA GLU A 49 1.61 5.64 -4.80
C GLU A 49 0.85 4.48 -4.18
N MET A 50 -0.46 4.38 -4.44
CA MET A 50 -1.30 3.28 -3.94
C MET A 50 -0.82 1.93 -4.50
N VAL A 51 -0.50 1.86 -5.79
CA VAL A 51 0.09 0.65 -6.41
C VAL A 51 1.40 0.28 -5.74
N ALA A 52 2.29 1.26 -5.52
CA ALA A 52 3.59 1.02 -4.92
C ALA A 52 3.46 0.48 -3.47
N MET A 53 2.53 1.02 -2.69
CA MET A 53 2.25 0.55 -1.34
C MET A 53 1.65 -0.85 -1.35
N SER A 54 0.65 -1.14 -2.20
CA SER A 54 0.03 -2.47 -2.28
C SER A 54 1.00 -3.55 -2.77
N ASN A 55 1.94 -3.22 -3.65
CA ASN A 55 3.00 -4.15 -4.08
C ASN A 55 4.09 -4.34 -3.01
N ALA A 56 4.20 -3.42 -2.05
CA ALA A 56 5.14 -3.51 -0.94
C ALA A 56 4.47 -4.09 0.32
N ARG A 57 4.42 -3.33 1.41
CA ARG A 57 3.90 -3.74 2.73
C ARG A 57 2.64 -2.97 3.13
N GLY A 58 1.95 -2.37 2.17
CA GLY A 58 0.90 -1.41 2.47
C GLY A 58 1.46 -0.10 3.00
N GLY A 59 0.61 0.70 3.60
CA GLY A 59 0.99 1.97 4.20
C GLY A 59 -0.18 2.93 4.34
N MET A 60 0.15 4.20 4.46
CA MET A 60 -0.85 5.26 4.58
C MET A 60 -0.41 6.53 3.86
N ILE A 61 -1.38 7.26 3.31
CA ILE A 61 -1.20 8.59 2.76
C ILE A 61 -1.91 9.57 3.68
N LEU A 62 -1.17 10.56 4.18
CA LEU A 62 -1.65 11.60 5.08
C LEU A 62 -1.88 12.87 4.29
N PHE A 63 -3.14 13.27 4.10
CA PHE A 63 -3.52 14.50 3.42
C PHE A 63 -3.73 15.65 4.43
N GLY A 64 -3.26 16.84 4.07
CA GLY A 64 -3.24 18.02 4.93
C GLY A 64 -1.89 18.28 5.58
N ILE A 65 -0.84 17.59 5.11
CA ILE A 65 0.54 17.73 5.57
C ILE A 65 1.43 18.01 4.37
N LYS A 66 2.26 19.05 4.45
CA LYS A 66 3.20 19.39 3.37
C LYS A 66 4.21 18.29 3.15
N ASP A 67 4.35 17.89 1.88
CA ASP A 67 5.40 17.00 1.43
C ASP A 67 6.77 17.54 1.88
N LYS A 68 7.67 16.68 2.28
CA LYS A 68 9.06 16.97 2.67
C LYS A 68 9.23 17.73 4.01
N THR A 69 8.40 18.71 4.34
CA THR A 69 8.58 19.50 5.57
C THR A 69 7.84 18.93 6.76
N GLY A 70 6.76 18.17 6.52
CA GLY A 70 5.91 17.64 7.58
C GLY A 70 5.07 18.73 8.28
N GLU A 71 4.99 19.94 7.71
CA GLU A 71 4.15 21.00 8.26
C GLU A 71 2.68 20.62 8.15
N VAL A 72 1.98 20.65 9.27
CA VAL A 72 0.54 20.38 9.32
C VAL A 72 -0.22 21.60 8.83
N VAL A 73 -0.86 21.48 7.66
CA VAL A 73 -1.69 22.55 7.06
C VAL A 73 -3.15 22.36 7.43
N GLY A 74 -3.61 21.12 7.46
CA GLY A 74 -4.99 20.74 7.70
C GLY A 74 -5.88 20.85 6.45
N LEU A 75 -7.07 20.29 6.55
CA LEU A 75 -8.08 20.22 5.51
C LEU A 75 -9.42 20.75 6.03
N SER A 76 -10.16 21.43 5.19
CA SER A 76 -11.57 21.73 5.43
C SER A 76 -12.45 20.49 5.24
N TYR A 77 -13.66 20.51 5.78
CA TYR A 77 -14.62 19.42 5.58
C TYR A 77 -14.91 19.14 4.10
N GLN A 78 -15.04 20.19 3.29
CA GLN A 78 -15.29 20.04 1.85
C GLN A 78 -14.13 19.38 1.12
N GLU A 79 -12.87 19.74 1.45
CA GLU A 79 -11.68 19.11 0.90
C GLU A 79 -11.62 17.63 1.26
N ILE A 80 -11.93 17.27 2.50
CA ILE A 80 -11.97 15.86 2.95
C ILE A 80 -12.98 15.07 2.11
N GLN A 81 -14.19 15.60 1.89
CA GLN A 81 -15.21 14.92 1.08
C GLN A 81 -14.77 14.74 -0.39
N GLN A 82 -14.15 15.78 -0.96
CA GLN A 82 -13.61 15.72 -2.32
C GLN A 82 -12.47 14.68 -2.43
N ILE A 83 -11.54 14.69 -1.49
CA ILE A 83 -10.40 13.74 -1.49
C ILE A 83 -10.93 12.30 -1.35
N ASN A 84 -11.89 12.05 -0.45
CA ASN A 84 -12.50 10.72 -0.30
C ASN A 84 -13.14 10.23 -1.62
N SER A 85 -13.88 11.09 -2.31
CA SER A 85 -14.48 10.75 -3.60
C SER A 85 -13.41 10.45 -4.67
N MET A 86 -12.36 11.25 -4.73
CA MET A 86 -11.25 11.06 -5.67
C MET A 86 -10.47 9.79 -5.36
N LEU A 87 -10.19 9.48 -4.09
CA LEU A 87 -9.52 8.25 -3.67
C LEU A 87 -10.33 7.01 -4.05
N ALA A 88 -11.64 7.03 -3.82
CA ALA A 88 -12.52 5.93 -4.21
C ALA A 88 -12.50 5.72 -5.73
N ASN A 89 -12.52 6.81 -6.52
CA ASN A 89 -12.40 6.73 -7.98
C ASN A 89 -11.06 6.15 -8.42
N VAL A 90 -9.94 6.60 -7.83
CA VAL A 90 -8.61 6.06 -8.13
C VAL A 90 -8.55 4.57 -7.82
N ALA A 91 -8.98 4.17 -6.63
CA ALA A 91 -8.90 2.79 -6.14
C ALA A 91 -9.66 1.79 -7.02
N THR A 92 -10.83 2.21 -7.54
CA THR A 92 -11.70 1.34 -8.35
C THR A 92 -11.42 1.41 -9.83
N ASN A 93 -11.09 2.59 -10.36
CA ASN A 93 -11.05 2.82 -11.80
C ASN A 93 -9.63 2.89 -12.37
N LEU A 94 -8.65 3.36 -11.61
CA LEU A 94 -7.30 3.62 -12.12
C LEU A 94 -6.27 2.56 -11.77
N LEU A 95 -6.66 1.49 -11.07
CA LEU A 95 -5.76 0.44 -10.60
C LEU A 95 -6.25 -0.94 -10.99
N ARG A 96 -5.32 -1.87 -11.19
CA ARG A 96 -5.62 -3.30 -11.44
C ARG A 96 -4.61 -4.18 -10.73
N PRO A 97 -5.04 -5.16 -9.93
CA PRO A 97 -6.41 -5.34 -9.40
C PRO A 97 -6.93 -4.11 -8.63
N VAL A 98 -8.22 -4.10 -8.33
CA VAL A 98 -8.84 -3.05 -7.49
C VAL A 98 -8.23 -3.07 -6.10
N ILE A 99 -7.99 -1.90 -5.52
CA ILE A 99 -7.48 -1.73 -4.16
C ILE A 99 -8.60 -1.23 -3.27
N TYR A 100 -8.77 -1.86 -2.11
CA TYR A 100 -9.69 -1.37 -1.09
C TYR A 100 -8.93 -0.44 -0.15
N ILE A 101 -9.49 0.71 0.11
CA ILE A 101 -8.93 1.74 1.00
C ILE A 101 -9.88 2.01 2.15
N GLN A 102 -9.33 2.30 3.30
CA GLN A 102 -10.05 2.83 4.45
C GLN A 102 -9.56 4.23 4.74
N THR A 103 -10.46 5.14 5.06
CA THR A 103 -10.09 6.52 5.38
C THR A 103 -10.64 6.90 6.74
N GLU A 104 -9.87 7.67 7.49
CA GLU A 104 -10.27 8.27 8.75
C GLU A 104 -9.79 9.71 8.85
N THR A 105 -10.46 10.51 9.65
CA THR A 105 -10.07 11.89 9.92
C THR A 105 -9.54 12.01 11.34
N VAL A 106 -8.33 12.50 11.48
CA VAL A 106 -7.67 12.72 12.77
C VAL A 106 -7.37 14.22 12.94
N ILE A 107 -7.57 14.74 14.15
CA ILE A 107 -7.34 16.16 14.44
C ILE A 107 -5.99 16.32 15.16
N ILE A 108 -5.13 17.19 14.62
CA ILE A 108 -3.90 17.66 15.24
C ILE A 108 -3.96 19.17 15.34
N GLU A 109 -3.83 19.73 16.56
CA GLU A 109 -3.78 21.18 16.80
C GLU A 109 -4.91 21.94 16.08
N ASP A 110 -6.15 21.45 16.24
CA ASP A 110 -7.38 21.96 15.62
C ASP A 110 -7.39 21.89 14.08
N ARG A 111 -6.49 21.13 13.48
CA ARG A 111 -6.41 20.89 12.04
C ARG A 111 -6.79 19.45 11.71
N SER A 112 -7.70 19.29 10.77
CA SER A 112 -8.15 17.97 10.31
C SER A 112 -7.18 17.41 9.28
N ILE A 113 -6.73 16.18 9.51
CA ILE A 113 -5.86 15.40 8.62
C ILE A 113 -6.67 14.19 8.17
N LEU A 114 -6.70 13.94 6.87
CA LEU A 114 -7.28 12.72 6.32
C LEU A 114 -6.18 11.66 6.17
N VAL A 115 -6.39 10.53 6.81
CA VAL A 115 -5.52 9.35 6.72
C VAL A 115 -6.18 8.35 5.79
N ALA A 116 -5.51 7.99 4.70
CA ALA A 116 -5.93 6.93 3.80
C ALA A 116 -5.03 5.71 4.01
N HIS A 117 -5.61 4.62 4.48
CA HIS A 117 -4.92 3.34 4.70
C HIS A 117 -4.97 2.51 3.42
N ILE A 118 -3.82 2.01 3.00
CA ILE A 118 -3.64 1.13 1.87
C ILE A 118 -3.06 -0.19 2.39
N ASP A 119 -3.81 -1.26 2.24
CA ASP A 119 -3.33 -2.58 2.65
C ASP A 119 -2.26 -3.12 1.70
N GLU A 120 -1.41 -4.00 2.22
CA GLU A 120 -0.59 -4.86 1.39
C GLU A 120 -1.52 -5.73 0.53
N GLY A 121 -1.27 -5.76 -0.77
CA GLY A 121 -2.13 -6.48 -1.70
C GLY A 121 -1.85 -7.97 -1.73
N ASP A 122 -2.91 -8.77 -1.72
CA ASP A 122 -2.83 -10.24 -1.81
C ASP A 122 -2.65 -10.74 -3.26
N ASN A 123 -3.04 -9.93 -4.26
CA ASN A 123 -3.05 -10.29 -5.69
C ASN A 123 -1.98 -9.53 -6.48
N LYS A 124 -0.74 -9.54 -6.01
CA LYS A 124 0.39 -8.89 -6.69
C LYS A 124 0.72 -9.57 -8.02
N PRO A 125 1.20 -8.84 -9.03
CA PRO A 125 1.51 -7.41 -9.02
C PRO A 125 0.29 -6.52 -9.33
N TYR A 126 0.15 -5.45 -8.58
CA TYR A 126 -0.76 -4.35 -8.89
C TYR A 126 -0.11 -3.41 -9.91
N LYS A 127 -0.92 -2.80 -10.76
CA LYS A 127 -0.48 -1.87 -11.82
C LYS A 127 -1.47 -0.72 -11.99
N ASP A 128 -0.99 0.41 -12.49
CA ASP A 128 -1.85 1.51 -12.93
C ASP A 128 -2.53 1.21 -14.28
N LEU A 129 -3.38 2.11 -14.76
CA LEU A 129 -4.06 1.95 -16.05
C LEU A 129 -3.11 1.90 -17.24
N SER A 130 -1.93 2.47 -17.13
CA SER A 130 -0.89 2.41 -18.16
C SER A 130 -0.14 1.07 -18.15
N GLY A 131 -0.50 0.16 -17.24
CA GLY A 131 0.14 -1.14 -17.07
C GLY A 131 1.47 -1.09 -16.31
N VAL A 132 1.81 0.06 -15.71
CA VAL A 132 3.07 0.23 -14.98
C VAL A 132 2.92 -0.37 -13.57
N ILE A 133 3.88 -1.21 -13.21
CA ILE A 133 4.03 -1.77 -11.87
C ILE A 133 4.95 -0.84 -11.08
N TRP A 134 4.45 -0.35 -9.95
CA TRP A 134 5.20 0.51 -9.04
C TRP A 134 5.52 -0.25 -7.76
N THR A 135 6.65 0.07 -7.12
CA THR A 135 7.03 -0.41 -5.79
C THR A 135 7.67 0.70 -4.98
N LYS A 136 7.79 0.51 -3.66
CA LYS A 136 8.44 1.46 -2.76
C LYS A 136 9.95 1.22 -2.73
N GLN A 137 10.70 2.31 -2.72
CA GLN A 137 12.13 2.34 -2.46
C GLN A 137 12.42 3.44 -1.43
N GLY A 138 12.50 3.06 -0.16
CA GLY A 138 12.45 4.04 0.92
C GLY A 138 11.14 4.82 0.90
N ALA A 139 11.18 6.13 1.05
CA ALA A 139 10.01 6.99 0.95
C ALA A 139 9.50 7.16 -0.49
N ASP A 140 10.34 6.96 -1.50
CA ASP A 140 9.99 7.15 -2.89
C ASP A 140 9.31 5.93 -3.52
N LYS A 141 8.59 6.15 -4.62
CA LYS A 141 8.10 5.10 -5.50
C LYS A 141 8.96 5.01 -6.74
N ARG A 142 9.16 3.80 -7.26
CA ARG A 142 9.84 3.55 -8.53
C ARG A 142 9.09 2.53 -9.38
N LYS A 143 9.34 2.57 -10.67
CA LYS A 143 8.85 1.56 -11.60
C LYS A 143 9.62 0.25 -11.42
N VAL A 144 8.90 -0.85 -11.48
CA VAL A 144 9.51 -2.19 -11.54
C VAL A 144 9.85 -2.45 -13.01
N MET A 145 11.14 -2.60 -13.30
CA MET A 145 11.65 -2.80 -14.67
C MET A 145 12.21 -4.21 -14.90
N GLU A 146 12.66 -4.85 -13.82
CA GLU A 146 13.33 -6.15 -13.90
C GLU A 146 12.34 -7.32 -13.87
N ASN A 147 12.45 -8.23 -14.82
CA ASN A 147 11.61 -9.44 -14.89
C ASN A 147 11.70 -10.29 -13.62
N SER A 148 12.88 -10.40 -13.02
CA SER A 148 13.08 -11.12 -11.76
C SER A 148 12.28 -10.54 -10.60
N GLU A 149 12.12 -9.23 -10.57
CA GLU A 149 11.32 -8.55 -9.55
C GLU A 149 9.81 -8.76 -9.79
N ILE A 150 9.38 -8.73 -11.05
CA ILE A 150 7.99 -9.04 -11.43
C ILE A 150 7.64 -10.49 -11.03
N VAL A 151 8.51 -11.45 -11.33
CA VAL A 151 8.33 -12.86 -10.93
C VAL A 151 8.22 -12.97 -9.40
N ARG A 152 9.04 -12.23 -8.65
CA ARG A 152 8.98 -12.23 -7.19
C ARG A 152 7.65 -11.70 -6.65
N LEU A 153 7.06 -10.70 -7.28
CA LEU A 153 5.72 -10.21 -6.93
C LEU A 153 4.64 -11.26 -7.16
N PHE A 154 4.70 -12.01 -8.27
CA PHE A 154 3.80 -13.14 -8.52
C PHE A 154 3.95 -14.26 -7.49
N GLN A 155 5.18 -14.58 -7.09
CA GLN A 155 5.43 -15.59 -6.05
C GLN A 155 4.84 -15.17 -4.70
N CYS A 156 4.95 -13.89 -4.33
CA CYS A 156 4.37 -13.36 -3.09
C CYS A 156 2.85 -13.47 -3.05
N SER A 157 2.17 -13.51 -4.19
CA SER A 157 0.71 -13.68 -4.28
C SER A 157 0.23 -15.14 -4.26
N GLY A 158 1.15 -16.10 -4.17
CA GLY A 158 0.81 -17.53 -4.23
C GLY A 158 0.35 -18.03 -5.61
N MET A 159 0.36 -17.18 -6.63
CA MET A 159 -0.11 -17.57 -7.98
C MET A 159 0.84 -18.51 -8.73
N MET A 160 2.10 -18.67 -8.27
CA MET A 160 3.09 -19.53 -8.92
C MET A 160 3.32 -20.88 -8.25
N TYR A 161 2.54 -21.23 -7.23
CA TYR A 161 2.68 -22.52 -6.54
C TYR A 161 1.75 -23.63 -7.07
N ALA A 162 0.99 -23.37 -8.14
CA ALA A 162 0.05 -24.35 -8.67
C ALA A 162 0.74 -25.59 -9.30
N ASP A 163 2.01 -25.51 -9.66
CA ASP A 163 2.73 -26.59 -10.34
C ASP A 163 3.60 -27.45 -9.40
N GLU A 164 3.70 -27.13 -8.12
CA GLU A 164 4.50 -27.89 -7.16
C GLU A 164 3.68 -28.74 -6.18
N GLN A 165 2.40 -28.94 -6.41
CA GLN A 165 1.67 -29.93 -5.64
C GLN A 165 2.10 -31.33 -6.12
N PRO A 166 2.72 -32.18 -5.25
CA PRO A 166 2.98 -33.56 -5.59
C PRO A 166 1.65 -34.20 -5.96
N ILE A 167 1.60 -34.80 -7.14
CA ILE A 167 0.43 -35.60 -7.53
C ILE A 167 0.27 -36.69 -6.45
N PRO A 168 -0.78 -36.64 -5.63
CA PRO A 168 -1.00 -37.70 -4.66
C PRO A 168 -1.29 -38.98 -5.46
N PHE A 169 -0.54 -40.08 -5.16
CA PHE A 169 -0.66 -41.40 -5.75
C PHE A 169 0.23 -41.76 -6.97
N THR A 170 1.46 -41.29 -7.08
CA THR A 170 2.48 -42.04 -7.81
C THR A 170 3.41 -42.71 -6.81
N SER A 171 3.22 -43.97 -6.54
CA SER A 171 4.20 -44.80 -5.83
C SER A 171 5.18 -45.40 -6.80
N ASP A 172 6.46 -45.57 -6.38
CA ASP A 172 7.52 -46.20 -7.17
C ASP A 172 7.27 -47.64 -7.61
N LYS A 173 6.05 -48.13 -7.41
CA LYS A 173 5.63 -49.48 -7.80
C LYS A 173 5.06 -49.59 -9.22
N ASP A 174 4.82 -48.43 -9.87
CA ASP A 174 4.22 -48.43 -11.21
C ASP A 174 5.24 -48.42 -12.37
N ILE A 175 6.55 -48.54 -12.05
CA ILE A 175 7.62 -48.46 -13.05
C ILE A 175 8.19 -49.83 -13.43
N ASN A 176 7.81 -50.94 -12.80
CA ASN A 176 8.37 -52.24 -13.08
C ASN A 176 7.32 -53.30 -13.40
N SER A 177 6.74 -53.25 -14.57
CA SER A 177 6.17 -54.47 -15.19
C SER A 177 6.01 -54.29 -16.70
N SER A 178 7.11 -54.44 -17.39
CA SER A 178 7.13 -54.86 -18.82
C SER A 178 8.55 -55.24 -19.19
N VAL A 179 8.92 -56.49 -18.90
CA VAL A 179 9.85 -57.31 -19.68
C VAL A 179 9.19 -58.62 -19.94
#